data_2c03f8be15193914e013df4742508f40
#
_entry.id   2c03f8be15193914e013df4742508f40
#
_cell.length_a   1.000
_cell.length_b   1.000
_cell.length_c   1.000
_cell.angle_alpha   90.00
_cell.angle_beta   90.00
_cell.angle_gamma   90.00
#
_symmetry.space_group_name_H-M   'P 1'
#
loop_
_entity.id
_entity.type
_entity.pdbx_description
1 polymer ?
#
loop_
_entity_poly.entity_id
_entity_poly.type
_entity_poly.pdbx_seq_one_letter_code
_entity_poly.pdbx_strand_id
1 'polypeptide(L)'
;MLMAVAVSPAAIAQNIARPPAGGVASAPDAMIFYVAHGADGACGAGCSDWIAAEGTVQWDTYKRLINILDRQQGRKLPLVIHSFGESNLNVAVSLGRILHERGIDTTEGTTEVAACAGKSDADCFALKRPGGPLEATLDRKDGRCDIACVLMLAGGIHRTLPSGTRVILSGMAIRNRLAPNVSDEHREGLTAAYGEQFRVYLREMGIDTELLDIVDRNSEQHRATEVPPTDWARLHLVTAEPR
;
A
#
# COMPACT_ATOMS: atom_id res chain seq x y z
N MET A 1 75.43 23.67 -3.82
CA MET A 1 74.83 22.39 -4.21
C MET A 1 73.52 22.23 -3.42
N LEU A 2 72.46 22.75 -3.97
CA LEU A 2 71.10 22.68 -3.36
C LEU A 2 70.33 21.51 -4.00
N MET A 3 69.94 20.51 -3.17
CA MET A 3 69.07 19.44 -3.59
C MET A 3 67.58 19.90 -3.42
N ALA A 4 66.85 19.95 -4.52
CA ALA A 4 65.41 20.17 -4.52
C ALA A 4 64.73 18.84 -4.32
N VAL A 5 63.94 18.72 -3.23
CA VAL A 5 63.06 17.58 -2.97
C VAL A 5 61.70 17.84 -3.66
N ALA A 6 61.39 17.02 -4.66
CA ALA A 6 60.09 17.05 -5.33
C ALA A 6 59.07 16.26 -4.50
N VAL A 7 58.04 16.95 -3.99
CA VAL A 7 56.91 16.34 -3.33
C VAL A 7 55.83 16.07 -4.39
N SER A 8 55.56 14.79 -4.67
CA SER A 8 54.44 14.38 -5.55
C SER A 8 53.13 14.45 -4.78
N PRO A 9 52.05 15.08 -5.32
CA PRO A 9 50.75 15.01 -4.71
C PRO A 9 50.12 13.63 -4.99
N ALA A 10 49.89 12.86 -3.93
CA ALA A 10 49.10 11.64 -3.98
C ALA A 10 47.65 12.02 -4.32
N ALA A 11 47.20 11.63 -5.50
CA ALA A 11 45.78 11.74 -5.90
C ALA A 11 44.95 10.78 -5.04
N ILE A 12 44.17 11.33 -4.13
CA ILE A 12 43.13 10.60 -3.41
C ILE A 12 42.02 10.30 -4.41
N ALA A 13 42.01 9.09 -4.96
CA ALA A 13 40.89 8.59 -5.75
C ALA A 13 39.71 8.44 -4.80
N GLN A 14 38.78 9.40 -4.83
CA GLN A 14 37.47 9.26 -4.22
C GLN A 14 36.71 8.18 -4.99
N ASN A 15 36.57 7.02 -4.36
CA ASN A 15 35.74 5.93 -4.84
C ASN A 15 34.25 6.36 -4.68
N ILE A 16 33.74 7.20 -5.60
CA ILE A 16 32.33 7.50 -5.71
C ILE A 16 31.69 6.20 -6.23
N ALA A 17 31.10 5.43 -5.32
CA ALA A 17 30.31 4.27 -5.67
C ALA A 17 29.22 4.73 -6.65
N ARG A 18 29.39 4.35 -7.91
CA ARG A 18 28.45 4.62 -8.99
C ARG A 18 27.11 3.96 -8.60
N PRO A 19 26.00 4.70 -8.48
CA PRO A 19 24.72 4.06 -8.22
C PRO A 19 24.45 3.04 -9.34
N PRO A 20 23.85 1.88 -9.03
CA PRO A 20 23.57 0.86 -10.04
C PRO A 20 22.73 1.49 -11.14
N ALA A 21 23.19 1.35 -12.38
CA ALA A 21 22.53 1.86 -13.56
C ALA A 21 21.12 1.25 -13.63
N GLY A 22 20.05 2.08 -13.58
CA GLY A 22 18.70 1.72 -13.98
C GLY A 22 17.66 1.52 -12.89
N GLY A 23 17.88 1.86 -11.63
CA GLY A 23 16.84 1.85 -10.61
C GLY A 23 16.42 3.26 -10.20
N VAL A 24 15.22 3.69 -10.59
CA VAL A 24 14.59 4.82 -9.89
C VAL A 24 14.44 4.38 -8.43
N ALA A 25 15.14 5.05 -7.50
CA ALA A 25 14.99 4.75 -6.08
C ALA A 25 13.53 4.96 -5.69
N SER A 26 12.95 4.01 -4.98
CA SER A 26 11.60 4.17 -4.46
C SER A 26 11.52 5.38 -3.55
N ALA A 27 10.38 6.09 -3.59
CA ALA A 27 10.12 7.21 -2.70
C ALA A 27 10.31 6.78 -1.22
N PRO A 28 10.71 7.69 -0.33
CA PRO A 28 10.94 7.36 1.08
C PRO A 28 9.73 6.74 1.79
N ASP A 29 8.52 7.14 1.37
CA ASP A 29 7.23 6.67 1.84
C ASP A 29 6.66 5.48 1.06
N ALA A 30 7.43 4.91 0.13
CA ALA A 30 6.99 3.77 -0.67
C ALA A 30 6.62 2.59 0.24
N MET A 31 5.45 1.99 -0.03
CA MET A 31 4.89 0.91 0.78
C MET A 31 5.89 -0.21 1.05
N ILE A 32 6.04 -0.55 2.30
CA ILE A 32 6.86 -1.66 2.80
C ILE A 32 5.97 -2.75 3.38
N PHE A 33 6.52 -3.96 3.45
CA PHE A 33 5.87 -5.10 4.06
C PHE A 33 6.81 -5.72 5.09
N TYR A 34 6.28 -6.02 6.26
CA TYR A 34 7.03 -6.67 7.33
C TYR A 34 6.12 -7.57 8.17
N VAL A 35 6.68 -8.61 8.76
CA VAL A 35 5.97 -9.44 9.73
C VAL A 35 5.96 -8.71 11.06
N ALA A 36 4.77 -8.61 11.65
CA ALA A 36 4.56 -8.10 12.99
C ALA A 36 4.07 -9.23 13.90
N HIS A 37 4.50 -9.21 15.16
CA HIS A 37 4.09 -10.13 16.22
C HIS A 37 3.47 -9.32 17.35
N GLY A 38 2.31 -9.75 17.80
CA GLY A 38 1.58 -9.08 18.89
C GLY A 38 1.04 -10.07 19.91
N ALA A 39 0.23 -9.55 20.82
CA ALA A 39 -0.46 -10.40 21.80
C ALA A 39 -1.34 -11.45 21.11
N ASP A 40 -1.63 -12.53 21.82
CA ASP A 40 -2.57 -13.55 21.34
C ASP A 40 -3.94 -12.91 21.00
N GLY A 41 -4.44 -13.21 19.81
CA GLY A 41 -5.67 -12.63 19.31
C GLY A 41 -5.54 -11.21 18.69
N ALA A 42 -4.34 -10.63 18.59
CA ALA A 42 -4.14 -9.26 18.07
C ALA A 42 -4.71 -9.07 16.66
N CYS A 43 -4.56 -10.05 15.78
CA CYS A 43 -5.06 -10.02 14.40
C CYS A 43 -6.33 -10.86 14.17
N GLY A 44 -6.96 -11.34 15.24
CA GLY A 44 -8.18 -12.19 15.21
C GLY A 44 -8.03 -13.39 16.12
N ALA A 45 -9.07 -14.21 16.24
CA ALA A 45 -9.04 -15.38 17.13
C ALA A 45 -7.89 -16.34 16.75
N GLY A 46 -6.97 -16.58 17.69
CA GLY A 46 -5.78 -17.43 17.50
C GLY A 46 -4.72 -16.85 16.55
N CYS A 47 -4.77 -15.55 16.28
CA CYS A 47 -3.84 -14.85 15.41
C CYS A 47 -2.99 -13.86 16.20
N SER A 48 -1.67 -14.08 16.22
CA SER A 48 -0.68 -13.18 16.84
C SER A 48 0.33 -12.62 15.85
N ASP A 49 0.39 -13.18 14.63
CA ASP A 49 1.32 -12.76 13.58
C ASP A 49 0.56 -12.28 12.35
N TRP A 50 0.97 -11.17 11.78
CA TRP A 50 0.41 -10.63 10.53
C TRP A 50 1.48 -9.99 9.66
N ILE A 51 1.17 -9.76 8.39
CA ILE A 51 1.98 -8.93 7.50
C ILE A 51 1.41 -7.52 7.56
N ALA A 52 2.20 -6.55 8.00
CA ALA A 52 1.87 -5.15 7.89
C ALA A 52 2.26 -4.62 6.51
N ALA A 53 1.34 -3.91 5.84
CA ALA A 53 1.53 -3.19 4.60
C ALA A 53 1.38 -1.70 4.88
N GLU A 54 2.46 -0.93 4.88
CA GLU A 54 2.46 0.47 5.33
C GLU A 54 3.13 1.37 4.30
N GLY A 55 2.45 2.43 3.89
CA GLY A 55 2.99 3.45 2.98
C GLY A 55 2.20 3.67 1.71
N THR A 56 2.84 4.34 0.75
CA THR A 56 2.28 4.70 -0.55
C THR A 56 2.54 3.60 -1.58
N VAL A 57 1.51 3.13 -2.28
CA VAL A 57 1.68 2.13 -3.35
C VAL A 57 2.42 2.74 -4.53
N GLN A 58 3.61 2.20 -4.84
CA GLN A 58 4.47 2.63 -5.92
C GLN A 58 4.60 1.52 -6.99
N TRP A 59 5.18 1.86 -8.13
CA TRP A 59 5.29 0.97 -9.29
C TRP A 59 5.99 -0.37 -8.99
N ASP A 60 6.88 -0.42 -8.02
CA ASP A 60 7.67 -1.61 -7.64
C ASP A 60 7.15 -2.31 -6.37
N THR A 61 6.05 -1.85 -5.77
CA THR A 61 5.48 -2.38 -4.51
C THR A 61 5.15 -3.86 -4.61
N TYR A 62 4.67 -4.33 -5.79
CA TYR A 62 4.34 -5.74 -6.00
C TYR A 62 5.54 -6.68 -5.78
N LYS A 63 6.77 -6.24 -6.11
CA LYS A 63 7.99 -7.04 -5.88
C LYS A 63 8.23 -7.27 -4.39
N ARG A 64 7.96 -6.25 -3.57
CA ARG A 64 8.11 -6.35 -2.11
C ARG A 64 7.07 -7.27 -1.51
N LEU A 65 5.80 -7.18 -1.99
CA LEU A 65 4.75 -8.08 -1.57
C LEU A 65 5.10 -9.55 -1.89
N ILE A 66 5.48 -9.84 -3.12
CA ILE A 66 5.88 -11.20 -3.52
C ILE A 66 7.02 -11.69 -2.62
N ASN A 67 8.04 -10.87 -2.41
CA ASN A 67 9.20 -11.25 -1.59
C ASN A 67 8.80 -11.61 -0.14
N ILE A 68 7.93 -10.82 0.51
CA ILE A 68 7.52 -11.16 1.89
C ILE A 68 6.65 -12.40 1.90
N LEU A 69 5.73 -12.58 0.95
CA LEU A 69 4.89 -13.78 0.87
C LEU A 69 5.73 -15.04 0.60
N ASP A 70 6.73 -14.97 -0.27
CA ASP A 70 7.62 -16.10 -0.54
C ASP A 70 8.49 -16.47 0.66
N ARG A 71 8.92 -15.49 1.47
CA ARG A 71 9.61 -15.75 2.74
C ARG A 71 8.71 -16.38 3.81
N GLN A 72 7.39 -16.21 3.70
CA GLN A 72 6.40 -16.76 4.61
C GLN A 72 5.68 -18.00 4.05
N GLN A 73 6.31 -18.72 3.10
CA GLN A 73 5.72 -19.93 2.49
C GLN A 73 5.20 -20.91 3.55
N GLY A 74 3.98 -21.38 3.34
CA GLY A 74 3.29 -22.29 4.28
C GLY A 74 2.56 -21.57 5.43
N ARG A 75 2.72 -20.27 5.60
CA ARG A 75 2.00 -19.47 6.59
C ARG A 75 1.07 -18.49 5.87
N LYS A 76 -0.23 -18.59 6.11
CA LYS A 76 -1.23 -17.65 5.59
C LYS A 76 -1.46 -16.54 6.62
N LEU A 77 -0.48 -15.66 6.76
CA LEU A 77 -0.60 -14.51 7.66
C LEU A 77 -1.55 -13.50 7.04
N PRO A 78 -2.52 -12.94 7.80
CA PRO A 78 -3.37 -11.88 7.28
C PRO A 78 -2.57 -10.64 6.95
N LEU A 79 -2.99 -9.89 5.92
CA LEU A 79 -2.40 -8.62 5.57
C LEU A 79 -3.18 -7.48 6.22
N VAL A 80 -2.49 -6.66 6.99
CA VAL A 80 -3.02 -5.42 7.59
C VAL A 80 -2.55 -4.25 6.74
N ILE A 81 -3.50 -3.48 6.21
CA ILE A 81 -3.25 -2.42 5.24
C ILE A 81 -3.35 -1.06 5.94
N HIS A 82 -2.28 -0.29 5.84
CA HIS A 82 -2.23 1.13 6.19
C HIS A 82 -1.63 1.91 5.02
N SER A 83 -2.49 2.24 4.03
CA SER A 83 -2.05 3.02 2.87
C SER A 83 -2.31 4.51 3.08
N PHE A 84 -1.40 5.33 2.57
CA PHE A 84 -1.51 6.78 2.60
C PHE A 84 -0.82 7.42 1.39
N GLY A 85 -1.06 8.71 1.17
CA GLY A 85 -0.45 9.45 0.06
C GLY A 85 -1.06 9.14 -1.30
N GLU A 86 -0.41 9.60 -2.36
CA GLU A 86 -0.85 9.39 -3.75
C GLU A 86 -0.35 8.04 -4.28
N SER A 87 -1.18 7.03 -4.18
CA SER A 87 -0.88 5.65 -4.58
C SER A 87 -1.13 5.37 -6.07
N ASN A 88 -0.34 4.44 -6.64
CA ASN A 88 -0.55 3.91 -7.97
C ASN A 88 -1.66 2.84 -7.95
N LEU A 89 -2.84 3.18 -8.45
CA LEU A 89 -4.03 2.33 -8.37
C LEU A 89 -3.92 1.06 -9.23
N ASN A 90 -3.23 1.11 -10.38
CA ASN A 90 -3.00 -0.09 -11.19
C ASN A 90 -2.12 -1.11 -10.46
N VAL A 91 -1.15 -0.63 -9.71
CA VAL A 91 -0.33 -1.49 -8.85
C VAL A 91 -1.15 -2.01 -7.67
N ALA A 92 -2.02 -1.19 -7.07
CA ALA A 92 -2.92 -1.63 -5.99
C ALA A 92 -3.84 -2.79 -6.46
N VAL A 93 -4.38 -2.72 -7.68
CA VAL A 93 -5.11 -3.84 -8.32
C VAL A 93 -4.23 -5.09 -8.45
N SER A 94 -2.99 -4.91 -8.89
CA SER A 94 -2.04 -6.03 -9.02
C SER A 94 -1.73 -6.67 -7.67
N LEU A 95 -1.57 -5.85 -6.62
CA LEU A 95 -1.39 -6.34 -5.25
C LEU A 95 -2.61 -7.14 -4.79
N GLY A 96 -3.82 -6.64 -5.05
CA GLY A 96 -5.04 -7.36 -4.71
C GLY A 96 -5.14 -8.72 -5.42
N ARG A 97 -4.82 -8.81 -6.71
CA ARG A 97 -4.79 -10.10 -7.43
C ARG A 97 -3.77 -11.07 -6.83
N ILE A 98 -2.56 -10.60 -6.49
CA ILE A 98 -1.54 -11.43 -5.83
C ILE A 98 -2.06 -11.95 -4.48
N LEU A 99 -2.70 -11.10 -3.69
CA LEU A 99 -3.27 -11.51 -2.40
C LEU A 99 -4.34 -12.57 -2.57
N HIS A 100 -5.22 -12.40 -3.55
CA HIS A 100 -6.28 -13.36 -3.88
C HIS A 100 -5.71 -14.71 -4.30
N GLU A 101 -4.78 -14.74 -5.24
CA GLU A 101 -4.11 -15.94 -5.74
C GLU A 101 -3.34 -16.68 -4.63
N ARG A 102 -2.79 -15.96 -3.67
CA ARG A 102 -2.08 -16.53 -2.51
C ARG A 102 -3.01 -16.94 -1.37
N GLY A 103 -4.30 -16.64 -1.46
CA GLY A 103 -5.31 -16.99 -0.45
C GLY A 103 -5.10 -16.26 0.87
N ILE A 104 -4.78 -14.97 0.82
CA ILE A 104 -4.46 -14.12 1.98
C ILE A 104 -5.73 -13.38 2.44
N ASP A 105 -5.96 -13.33 3.74
CA ASP A 105 -6.99 -12.51 4.36
C ASP A 105 -6.51 -11.06 4.48
N THR A 106 -7.42 -10.10 4.38
CA THR A 106 -7.07 -8.67 4.41
C THR A 106 -7.90 -7.90 5.42
N THR A 107 -7.29 -6.94 6.06
CA THR A 107 -7.95 -5.97 6.92
C THR A 107 -7.26 -4.61 6.85
N GLU A 108 -7.95 -3.57 7.29
CA GLU A 108 -7.34 -2.24 7.52
C GLU A 108 -6.90 -2.12 8.98
N GLY A 109 -5.84 -1.36 9.23
CA GLY A 109 -5.36 -1.02 10.57
C GLY A 109 -3.95 -0.48 10.58
N THR A 110 -3.59 0.18 11.68
CA THR A 110 -2.23 0.70 11.89
C THR A 110 -1.42 -0.25 12.76
N THR A 111 -0.24 -0.63 12.28
CA THR A 111 0.70 -1.46 13.03
C THR A 111 1.71 -0.59 13.76
N GLU A 112 1.61 -0.54 15.07
CA GLU A 112 2.51 0.21 15.94
C GLU A 112 3.65 -0.68 16.43
N VAL A 113 4.85 -0.46 15.89
CA VAL A 113 6.04 -1.24 16.25
C VAL A 113 6.67 -0.70 17.52
N ALA A 114 6.83 -1.53 18.54
CA ALA A 114 7.35 -1.14 19.84
C ALA A 114 8.75 -0.49 19.75
N ALA A 115 9.63 -1.02 18.88
CA ALA A 115 10.98 -0.50 18.67
C ALA A 115 11.00 0.86 17.94
N CYS A 116 9.87 1.37 17.44
CA CYS A 116 9.72 2.69 16.83
C CYS A 116 9.46 3.81 17.86
N ALA A 117 9.16 3.47 19.10
CA ALA A 117 8.87 4.46 20.13
C ALA A 117 10.02 5.48 20.27
N GLY A 118 9.69 6.76 20.13
CA GLY A 118 10.66 7.87 20.23
C GLY A 118 11.61 8.02 19.05
N LYS A 119 11.43 7.28 17.96
CA LYS A 119 12.22 7.43 16.73
C LYS A 119 11.55 8.39 15.76
N SER A 120 12.34 8.95 14.84
CA SER A 120 11.79 9.64 13.68
C SER A 120 11.10 8.66 12.73
N ASP A 121 10.17 9.16 11.88
CA ASP A 121 9.49 8.33 10.87
C ASP A 121 10.49 7.63 9.95
N ALA A 122 11.55 8.33 9.55
CA ALA A 122 12.60 7.77 8.68
C ALA A 122 13.35 6.61 9.35
N ASP A 123 13.70 6.74 10.63
CA ASP A 123 14.40 5.69 11.39
C ASP A 123 13.48 4.48 11.63
N CYS A 124 12.21 4.74 11.95
CA CYS A 124 11.20 3.70 12.10
C CYS A 124 10.98 2.94 10.77
N PHE A 125 10.87 3.65 9.67
CA PHE A 125 10.75 3.05 8.34
C PHE A 125 11.97 2.20 7.97
N ALA A 126 13.18 2.70 8.27
CA ALA A 126 14.43 1.94 8.06
C ALA A 126 14.46 0.63 8.87
N LEU A 127 13.93 0.66 10.10
CA LEU A 127 13.84 -0.52 10.97
C LEU A 127 12.84 -1.57 10.43
N LYS A 128 11.74 -1.14 9.80
CA LYS A 128 10.70 -2.02 9.23
C LYS A 128 11.12 -2.67 7.90
N ARG A 129 11.96 -1.99 7.10
CA ARG A 129 12.37 -2.42 5.74
C ARG A 129 12.94 -3.84 5.63
N PRO A 130 13.71 -4.39 6.59
CA PRO A 130 14.19 -5.77 6.52
C PRO A 130 13.09 -6.83 6.51
N GLY A 131 11.88 -6.48 6.92
CA GLY A 131 10.70 -7.35 6.83
C GLY A 131 10.33 -8.10 8.11
N GLY A 132 10.90 -7.75 9.25
CA GLY A 132 10.55 -8.32 10.56
C GLY A 132 11.11 -9.72 10.81
N PRO A 133 10.59 -10.46 11.80
CA PRO A 133 9.44 -10.09 12.67
C PRO A 133 9.75 -8.95 13.65
N LEU A 134 8.75 -8.13 13.93
CA LEU A 134 8.85 -7.00 14.86
C LEU A 134 7.71 -7.06 15.88
N GLU A 135 8.03 -6.84 17.16
CA GLU A 135 7.02 -6.72 18.22
C GLU A 135 6.15 -5.49 17.97
N ALA A 136 4.84 -5.68 17.95
CA ALA A 136 3.91 -4.62 17.58
C ALA A 136 2.52 -4.78 18.24
N THR A 137 1.78 -3.68 18.27
CA THR A 137 0.35 -3.68 18.53
C THR A 137 -0.41 -3.30 17.26
N LEU A 138 -1.63 -3.80 17.13
CA LEU A 138 -2.51 -3.47 16.02
C LEU A 138 -3.58 -2.50 16.51
N ASP A 139 -3.48 -1.24 16.07
CA ASP A 139 -4.53 -0.26 16.28
C ASP A 139 -5.57 -0.35 15.17
N ARG A 140 -6.84 -0.51 15.59
CA ARG A 140 -8.02 -0.62 14.72
C ARG A 140 -9.01 0.54 14.96
N LYS A 141 -8.59 1.56 15.68
CA LYS A 141 -9.41 2.73 15.95
C LYS A 141 -9.12 3.79 14.91
N ASP A 142 -10.16 4.49 14.48
CA ASP A 142 -10.06 5.65 13.62
C ASP A 142 -9.25 5.42 12.31
N GLY A 143 -9.28 4.20 11.80
CA GLY A 143 -8.60 3.81 10.58
C GLY A 143 -9.13 4.53 9.35
N ARG A 144 -8.31 4.60 8.30
CA ARG A 144 -8.69 5.19 7.02
C ARG A 144 -8.32 4.26 5.87
N CYS A 145 -9.33 3.85 5.11
CA CYS A 145 -9.16 3.06 3.90
C CYS A 145 -9.51 3.92 2.67
N ASP A 146 -8.51 4.40 1.96
CA ASP A 146 -8.66 5.13 0.69
C ASP A 146 -8.84 4.16 -0.49
N ILE A 147 -8.94 4.67 -1.71
CA ILE A 147 -9.15 3.84 -2.90
C ILE A 147 -8.05 2.78 -3.09
N ALA A 148 -6.79 3.08 -2.78
CA ALA A 148 -5.69 2.11 -2.90
C ALA A 148 -5.83 1.00 -1.85
N CYS A 149 -6.17 1.36 -0.60
CA CYS A 149 -6.51 0.41 0.44
C CYS A 149 -7.68 -0.48 0.02
N VAL A 150 -8.77 0.09 -0.50
CA VAL A 150 -9.94 -0.66 -0.97
C VAL A 150 -9.56 -1.66 -2.07
N LEU A 151 -8.74 -1.25 -3.05
CA LEU A 151 -8.31 -2.14 -4.12
C LEU A 151 -7.41 -3.28 -3.60
N MET A 152 -6.58 -3.04 -2.61
CA MET A 152 -5.80 -4.11 -1.98
C MET A 152 -6.67 -5.00 -1.09
N LEU A 153 -7.58 -4.41 -0.30
CA LEU A 153 -8.53 -5.12 0.55
C LEU A 153 -9.38 -6.09 -0.27
N ALA A 154 -9.83 -5.65 -1.45
CA ALA A 154 -10.65 -6.42 -2.38
C ALA A 154 -10.06 -7.79 -2.73
N GLY A 155 -8.74 -7.91 -2.77
CA GLY A 155 -8.03 -9.17 -3.05
C GLY A 155 -8.09 -10.18 -1.92
N GLY A 156 -8.50 -9.80 -0.72
CA GLY A 156 -8.60 -10.72 0.41
C GLY A 156 -9.64 -11.82 0.22
N ILE A 157 -9.32 -13.05 0.64
CA ILE A 157 -10.29 -14.15 0.67
C ILE A 157 -11.34 -13.87 1.75
N HIS A 158 -10.87 -13.52 2.96
CA HIS A 158 -11.71 -12.93 3.98
C HIS A 158 -11.28 -11.47 4.15
N ARG A 159 -12.28 -10.58 4.02
CA ARG A 159 -12.09 -9.14 4.11
C ARG A 159 -12.79 -8.63 5.35
N THR A 160 -12.08 -7.90 6.19
CA THR A 160 -12.66 -7.27 7.39
C THR A 160 -12.25 -5.81 7.46
N LEU A 161 -13.17 -4.99 7.95
CA LEU A 161 -12.90 -3.58 8.28
C LEU A 161 -13.33 -3.35 9.73
N PRO A 162 -12.45 -2.82 10.57
CA PRO A 162 -12.83 -2.38 11.92
C PRO A 162 -13.97 -1.36 11.88
N SER A 163 -14.84 -1.36 12.87
CA SER A 163 -16.01 -0.47 12.91
C SER A 163 -15.67 1.02 12.93
N GLY A 164 -14.46 1.37 13.39
CA GLY A 164 -13.95 2.75 13.39
C GLY A 164 -13.30 3.16 12.05
N THR A 165 -13.17 2.26 11.08
CA THR A 165 -12.54 2.59 9.80
C THR A 165 -13.45 3.51 8.98
N ARG A 166 -12.85 4.53 8.38
CA ARG A 166 -13.51 5.39 7.41
C ARG A 166 -13.07 5.00 6.00
N VAL A 167 -13.98 4.49 5.19
CA VAL A 167 -13.74 4.20 3.77
C VAL A 167 -13.99 5.47 2.98
N ILE A 168 -12.91 6.09 2.47
CA ILE A 168 -12.97 7.39 1.81
C ILE A 168 -12.48 7.25 0.39
N LEU A 169 -13.38 7.39 -0.57
CA LEU A 169 -13.11 7.28 -1.99
C LEU A 169 -13.05 8.67 -2.61
N SER A 170 -11.96 8.99 -3.26
CA SER A 170 -11.81 10.19 -4.09
C SER A 170 -11.91 9.81 -5.56
N GLY A 171 -12.44 10.72 -6.40
CA GLY A 171 -12.59 10.50 -7.83
C GLY A 171 -11.27 10.07 -8.49
N MET A 172 -11.37 9.13 -9.43
CA MET A 172 -10.24 8.56 -10.17
C MET A 172 -9.79 9.42 -11.35
N ALA A 173 -9.99 10.74 -11.29
CA ALA A 173 -9.56 11.63 -12.36
C ALA A 173 -8.05 11.47 -12.62
N ILE A 174 -7.70 11.14 -13.85
CA ILE A 174 -6.30 11.10 -14.29
C ILE A 174 -5.75 12.52 -14.28
N ARG A 175 -4.97 12.83 -13.24
CA ARG A 175 -4.23 14.09 -13.20
C ARG A 175 -2.98 13.95 -14.07
N ASN A 176 -3.00 14.63 -15.21
CA ASN A 176 -1.88 14.59 -16.14
C ASN A 176 -0.73 15.47 -15.65
N ARG A 177 0.14 14.94 -14.80
CA ARG A 177 1.41 15.60 -14.43
C ARG A 177 2.52 15.40 -15.46
N LEU A 178 2.39 14.39 -16.34
CA LEU A 178 3.47 13.94 -17.23
C LEU A 178 3.26 14.36 -18.69
N ALA A 179 2.06 14.76 -19.11
CA ALA A 179 1.75 15.14 -20.48
C ALA A 179 0.78 16.33 -20.52
N PRO A 180 1.27 17.57 -20.33
CA PRO A 180 0.43 18.77 -20.31
C PRO A 180 -0.33 19.03 -21.62
N ASN A 181 0.03 18.35 -22.71
CA ASN A 181 -0.53 18.53 -24.05
C ASN A 181 -1.61 17.52 -24.44
N VAL A 182 -2.09 16.67 -23.52
CA VAL A 182 -3.19 15.74 -23.79
C VAL A 182 -4.51 16.49 -23.69
N SER A 183 -5.36 16.39 -24.72
CA SER A 183 -6.67 17.04 -24.75
C SER A 183 -7.58 16.51 -23.63
N ASP A 184 -8.55 17.33 -23.22
CA ASP A 184 -9.53 16.94 -22.19
C ASP A 184 -10.33 15.71 -22.62
N GLU A 185 -10.76 15.64 -23.90
CA GLU A 185 -11.45 14.49 -24.48
C GLU A 185 -10.61 13.19 -24.36
N HIS A 186 -9.32 13.26 -24.62
CA HIS A 186 -8.43 12.11 -24.49
C HIS A 186 -8.26 11.70 -23.02
N ARG A 187 -8.22 12.67 -22.10
CA ARG A 187 -8.19 12.43 -20.65
C ARG A 187 -9.46 11.75 -20.14
N GLU A 188 -10.62 12.21 -20.61
CA GLU A 188 -11.93 11.61 -20.28
C GLU A 188 -11.99 10.16 -20.78
N GLY A 189 -11.57 9.90 -22.02
CA GLY A 189 -11.50 8.56 -22.60
C GLY A 189 -10.59 7.62 -21.79
N LEU A 190 -9.40 8.10 -21.38
CA LEU A 190 -8.50 7.33 -20.54
C LEU A 190 -9.10 7.09 -19.15
N THR A 191 -9.74 8.09 -18.55
CA THR A 191 -10.40 7.95 -17.24
C THR A 191 -11.50 6.91 -17.29
N ALA A 192 -12.32 6.91 -18.35
CA ALA A 192 -13.37 5.90 -18.55
C ALA A 192 -12.77 4.49 -18.73
N ALA A 193 -11.71 4.36 -19.53
CA ALA A 193 -11.04 3.08 -19.75
C ALA A 193 -10.43 2.51 -18.45
N TYR A 194 -9.80 3.35 -17.64
CA TYR A 194 -9.29 2.94 -16.32
C TYR A 194 -10.42 2.61 -15.35
N GLY A 195 -11.50 3.38 -15.36
CA GLY A 195 -12.69 3.10 -14.56
C GLY A 195 -13.25 1.70 -14.85
N GLU A 196 -13.33 1.30 -16.13
CA GLU A 196 -13.79 -0.05 -16.50
C GLU A 196 -12.81 -1.14 -16.05
N GLN A 197 -11.51 -0.93 -16.10
CA GLN A 197 -10.55 -1.88 -15.54
C GLN A 197 -10.77 -2.14 -14.04
N PHE A 198 -11.08 -1.11 -13.28
CA PHE A 198 -11.38 -1.27 -11.85
C PHE A 198 -12.72 -1.99 -11.63
N ARG A 199 -13.74 -1.71 -12.47
CA ARG A 199 -15.02 -2.44 -12.42
C ARG A 199 -14.83 -3.92 -12.71
N VAL A 200 -14.04 -4.27 -13.73
CA VAL A 200 -13.69 -5.66 -14.03
C VAL A 200 -13.01 -6.31 -12.83
N TYR A 201 -11.99 -5.65 -12.27
CA TYR A 201 -11.28 -6.16 -11.10
C TYR A 201 -12.19 -6.36 -9.88
N LEU A 202 -13.05 -5.40 -9.56
CA LEU A 202 -13.97 -5.53 -8.41
C LEU A 202 -14.95 -6.69 -8.62
N ARG A 203 -15.48 -6.89 -9.84
CA ARG A 203 -16.32 -8.05 -10.18
C ARG A 203 -15.55 -9.37 -10.01
N GLU A 204 -14.29 -9.44 -10.44
CA GLU A 204 -13.41 -10.61 -10.24
C GLU A 204 -13.26 -10.94 -8.75
N MET A 205 -13.18 -9.93 -7.90
CA MET A 205 -13.05 -10.06 -6.44
C MET A 205 -14.40 -10.20 -5.71
N GLY A 206 -15.53 -10.23 -6.45
CA GLY A 206 -16.87 -10.37 -5.89
C GLY A 206 -17.37 -9.13 -5.15
N ILE A 207 -16.85 -7.95 -5.47
CA ILE A 207 -17.31 -6.66 -4.92
C ILE A 207 -18.29 -6.03 -5.90
N ASP A 208 -19.36 -5.42 -5.38
CA ASP A 208 -20.34 -4.71 -6.20
C ASP A 208 -19.71 -3.45 -6.82
N THR A 209 -19.85 -3.31 -8.14
CA THR A 209 -19.31 -2.15 -8.87
C THR A 209 -20.05 -0.86 -8.59
N GLU A 210 -21.22 -0.90 -7.93
CA GLU A 210 -21.89 0.29 -7.40
C GLU A 210 -20.97 1.14 -6.53
N LEU A 211 -19.96 0.51 -5.90
CA LEU A 211 -18.90 1.20 -5.16
C LEU A 211 -18.25 2.31 -6.00
N LEU A 212 -17.97 2.05 -7.28
CA LEU A 212 -17.37 3.04 -8.20
C LEU A 212 -18.41 4.05 -8.70
N ASP A 213 -19.68 3.66 -8.82
CA ASP A 213 -20.75 4.58 -9.20
C ASP A 213 -20.97 5.65 -8.12
N ILE A 214 -20.77 5.29 -6.84
CA ILE A 214 -20.77 6.25 -5.72
C ILE A 214 -19.64 7.27 -5.91
N VAL A 215 -18.45 6.81 -6.33
CA VAL A 215 -17.30 7.66 -6.60
C VAL A 215 -17.58 8.58 -7.79
N ASP A 216 -18.08 8.03 -8.89
CA ASP A 216 -18.30 8.76 -10.14
C ASP A 216 -19.34 9.86 -9.98
N ARG A 217 -20.48 9.56 -9.30
CA ARG A 217 -21.53 10.55 -9.00
C ARG A 217 -21.03 11.78 -8.20
N ASN A 218 -19.99 11.59 -7.41
CA ASN A 218 -19.41 12.64 -6.57
C ASN A 218 -18.15 13.27 -7.17
N SER A 219 -17.59 12.67 -8.22
CA SER A 219 -16.35 13.15 -8.86
C SER A 219 -16.54 14.50 -9.55
N GLU A 220 -17.73 14.79 -10.08
CA GLU A 220 -18.06 16.11 -10.67
C GLU A 220 -17.92 17.25 -9.65
N GLN A 221 -18.09 16.95 -8.36
CA GLN A 221 -17.92 17.92 -7.28
C GLN A 221 -16.50 17.93 -6.67
N HIS A 222 -15.56 17.16 -7.21
CA HIS A 222 -14.16 17.01 -6.72
C HIS A 222 -14.07 16.68 -5.22
N ARG A 223 -15.09 16.04 -4.66
CA ARG A 223 -15.18 15.71 -3.24
C ARG A 223 -14.89 14.24 -3.01
N ALA A 224 -14.14 13.97 -1.97
CA ALA A 224 -14.02 12.61 -1.45
C ALA A 224 -15.35 12.18 -0.85
N THR A 225 -15.77 10.95 -1.14
CA THR A 225 -17.01 10.37 -0.63
C THR A 225 -16.70 9.31 0.40
N GLU A 226 -17.34 9.37 1.53
CA GLU A 226 -17.28 8.32 2.54
C GLU A 226 -18.33 7.26 2.25
N VAL A 227 -17.93 6.00 2.22
CA VAL A 227 -18.83 4.84 2.13
C VAL A 227 -19.22 4.44 3.53
N PRO A 228 -20.50 4.59 3.92
CA PRO A 228 -20.92 4.31 5.29
C PRO A 228 -20.78 2.82 5.63
N PRO A 229 -20.48 2.47 6.90
CA PRO A 229 -20.33 1.08 7.33
C PRO A 229 -21.55 0.19 7.02
N THR A 230 -22.76 0.77 7.00
CA THR A 230 -24.01 0.09 6.64
C THR A 230 -24.03 -0.46 5.21
N ASP A 231 -23.23 0.11 4.32
CA ASP A 231 -23.14 -0.31 2.93
C ASP A 231 -22.04 -1.35 2.66
N TRP A 232 -21.11 -1.54 3.58
CA TRP A 232 -19.97 -2.43 3.35
C TRP A 232 -20.39 -3.88 3.04
N ALA A 233 -21.34 -4.41 3.81
CA ALA A 233 -21.84 -5.77 3.59
C ALA A 233 -22.65 -5.85 2.28
N ARG A 234 -23.51 -4.86 2.00
CA ARG A 234 -24.32 -4.77 0.78
C ARG A 234 -23.45 -4.70 -0.48
N LEU A 235 -22.38 -3.93 -0.42
CA LEU A 235 -21.40 -3.79 -1.51
C LEU A 235 -20.40 -4.95 -1.58
N HIS A 236 -20.50 -5.94 -0.70
CA HIS A 236 -19.57 -7.04 -0.56
C HIS A 236 -18.10 -6.58 -0.32
N LEU A 237 -17.92 -5.38 0.22
CA LEU A 237 -16.60 -4.86 0.58
C LEU A 237 -15.98 -5.66 1.71
N VAL A 238 -16.79 -6.16 2.62
CA VAL A 238 -16.41 -7.11 3.68
C VAL A 238 -17.07 -8.47 3.44
N THR A 239 -16.40 -9.55 3.83
CA THR A 239 -16.91 -10.94 3.70
C THR A 239 -17.51 -11.48 4.99
N ALA A 240 -17.26 -10.80 6.12
CA ALA A 240 -17.86 -11.09 7.41
C ALA A 240 -18.31 -9.77 8.05
N GLU A 241 -19.37 -9.81 8.82
CA GLU A 241 -19.79 -8.64 9.61
C GLU A 241 -18.69 -8.22 10.59
N PRO A 242 -18.47 -6.93 10.76
CA PRO A 242 -17.51 -6.42 11.74
C PRO A 242 -17.91 -6.89 13.14
N ARG A 243 -17.00 -7.57 13.82
CA ARG A 243 -17.16 -7.99 15.21
C ARG A 243 -16.72 -6.90 16.16
#